data_a7139c2ea432a68d4090ef2fb71340ed
#
_entry.id   a7139c2ea432a68d4090ef2fb71340ed
#
_cell.length_a   1.000
_cell.length_b   1.000
_cell.length_c   1.000
_cell.angle_alpha   90.00
_cell.angle_beta   90.00
_cell.angle_gamma   90.00
#
_symmetry.space_group_name_H-M   'P 1'
#
loop_
_entity.id
_entity.type
_entity.pdbx_description
1 polymer ?
#
loop_
_entity_poly.entity_id
_entity_poly.type
_entity_poly.pdbx_seq_one_letter_code
_entity_poly.pdbx_strand_id
1 'polypeptide(L)'
;GESLLKLGHQDIAEKALRRAQSIVDLLSGTMVSDKAKIRFGTDKEAITQGLVDIDLKNKDYTKLFEDMERGRARAFVSMFATKQVGMETNHPEIKLIKALDADVLAIRQQKNSLTSSKVTLKFREKELLIKRNTLVEQLRQRDPELADTLSVSTVDLKLIQETLEPKKQLVYFLPTRPLEKIRLLSITKERVVLKELS
;
A
#
# COMPACT_ATOMS: atom_id res chain seq x y z
N GLY A 1 -1.51 13.70 9.09
CA GLY A 1 -0.12 13.26 8.86
C GLY A 1 0.81 14.43 8.57
N GLU A 2 0.61 15.14 7.48
CA GLU A 2 1.50 16.24 7.06
C GLU A 2 1.66 17.37 8.09
N SER A 3 0.56 17.80 8.69
CA SER A 3 0.61 18.83 9.74
C SER A 3 1.45 18.40 10.95
N LEU A 4 1.37 17.12 11.31
CA LEU A 4 2.17 16.55 12.40
C LEU A 4 3.66 16.47 12.04
N LEU A 5 3.98 16.18 10.77
CA LEU A 5 5.37 16.20 10.28
C LEU A 5 5.95 17.61 10.36
N LYS A 6 5.19 18.63 9.95
CA LYS A 6 5.60 20.05 10.05
C LYS A 6 5.82 20.51 11.49
N LEU A 7 5.06 19.95 12.44
CA LEU A 7 5.19 20.23 13.87
C LEU A 7 6.28 19.39 14.57
N GLY A 8 6.99 18.52 13.83
CA GLY A 8 8.06 17.68 14.39
C GLY A 8 7.59 16.42 15.11
N HIS A 9 6.29 16.13 15.14
CA HIS A 9 5.72 14.92 15.79
C HIS A 9 5.79 13.69 14.86
N GLN A 10 7.00 13.26 14.52
CA GLN A 10 7.25 12.25 13.49
C GLN A 10 6.60 10.90 13.80
N ASP A 11 6.70 10.38 15.05
CA ASP A 11 6.12 9.08 15.43
C ASP A 11 4.61 9.04 15.32
N ILE A 12 3.96 10.15 15.71
CA ILE A 12 2.49 10.26 15.62
C ILE A 12 2.07 10.40 14.15
N ALA A 13 2.85 11.14 13.38
CA ALA A 13 2.65 11.30 11.95
C ALA A 13 2.79 9.96 11.22
N GLU A 14 3.82 9.17 11.49
CA GLU A 14 4.01 7.84 10.90
C GLU A 14 2.83 6.92 11.20
N LYS A 15 2.40 6.80 12.46
CA LYS A 15 1.25 6.00 12.85
C LYS A 15 -0.03 6.42 12.11
N ALA A 16 -0.26 7.73 11.97
CA ALA A 16 -1.42 8.27 11.27
C ALA A 16 -1.36 7.97 9.76
N LEU A 17 -0.18 8.13 9.14
CA LEU A 17 0.03 7.87 7.71
C LEU A 17 -0.09 6.37 7.40
N ARG A 18 0.51 5.48 8.22
CA ARG A 18 0.37 4.02 8.05
C ARG A 18 -1.08 3.56 8.21
N ARG A 19 -1.83 4.17 9.13
CA ARG A 19 -3.26 3.90 9.26
C ARG A 19 -4.04 4.37 8.03
N ALA A 20 -3.75 5.57 7.53
CA ALA A 20 -4.34 6.09 6.30
C ALA A 20 -3.99 5.19 5.11
N GLN A 21 -2.73 4.75 5.01
CA GLN A 21 -2.25 3.81 4.01
C GLN A 21 -3.08 2.51 4.00
N SER A 22 -3.29 1.89 5.16
CA SER A 22 -4.06 0.64 5.26
C SER A 22 -5.54 0.80 4.90
N ILE A 23 -6.13 1.98 5.12
CA ILE A 23 -7.49 2.31 4.71
C ILE A 23 -7.56 2.48 3.18
N VAL A 24 -6.58 3.18 2.63
CA VAL A 24 -6.47 3.39 1.18
C VAL A 24 -6.28 2.09 0.44
N ASP A 25 -5.45 1.16 0.95
CA ASP A 25 -5.26 -0.16 0.34
C ASP A 25 -6.58 -0.93 0.26
N LEU A 26 -7.34 -0.91 1.35
CA LEU A 26 -8.65 -1.55 1.40
C LEU A 26 -9.66 -0.93 0.42
N LEU A 27 -9.69 0.41 0.34
CA LEU A 27 -10.61 1.13 -0.53
C LEU A 27 -10.23 1.03 -2.01
N SER A 28 -8.97 0.83 -2.33
CA SER A 28 -8.49 0.78 -3.72
C SER A 28 -9.14 -0.33 -4.53
N GLY A 29 -9.50 -1.46 -3.89
CA GLY A 29 -10.21 -2.58 -4.52
C GLY A 29 -11.73 -2.41 -4.65
N THR A 30 -12.34 -1.47 -3.91
CA THR A 30 -13.81 -1.36 -3.79
C THR A 30 -14.44 -0.20 -4.55
N MET A 31 -13.66 0.75 -5.07
CA MET A 31 -14.20 1.95 -5.71
C MET A 31 -14.70 1.71 -7.13
N VAL A 32 -15.98 1.96 -7.35
CA VAL A 32 -16.68 1.77 -8.64
C VAL A 32 -16.74 3.06 -9.49
N SER A 33 -16.58 4.25 -8.90
CA SER A 33 -16.78 5.54 -9.59
C SER A 33 -15.46 6.22 -9.96
N ASP A 34 -15.32 6.62 -11.23
CA ASP A 34 -14.10 7.29 -11.74
C ASP A 34 -13.83 8.64 -11.08
N LYS A 35 -14.88 9.42 -10.74
CA LYS A 35 -14.73 10.69 -10.01
C LYS A 35 -14.19 10.45 -8.58
N ALA A 36 -14.68 9.42 -7.91
CA ALA A 36 -14.17 9.04 -6.58
C ALA A 36 -12.71 8.57 -6.68
N LYS A 37 -12.34 7.85 -7.74
CA LYS A 37 -10.96 7.37 -7.98
C LYS A 37 -9.97 8.51 -8.20
N ILE A 38 -10.33 9.52 -9.01
CA ILE A 38 -9.45 10.66 -9.31
C ILE A 38 -9.21 11.49 -8.04
N ARG A 39 -10.26 11.84 -7.30
CA ARG A 39 -10.16 12.62 -6.06
C ARG A 39 -9.39 11.86 -4.98
N PHE A 40 -9.60 10.56 -4.90
CA PHE A 40 -8.89 9.67 -3.99
C PHE A 40 -7.43 9.42 -4.41
N GLY A 41 -7.10 9.59 -5.69
CA GLY A 41 -5.74 9.43 -6.22
C GLY A 41 -4.75 10.45 -5.65
N THR A 42 -5.15 11.71 -5.56
CA THR A 42 -4.31 12.83 -5.09
C THR A 42 -3.95 12.68 -3.60
N ASP A 43 -4.89 12.25 -2.76
CA ASP A 43 -4.66 12.05 -1.33
C ASP A 43 -3.73 10.85 -1.04
N LYS A 44 -3.70 9.86 -1.96
CA LYS A 44 -2.81 8.69 -1.85
C LYS A 44 -1.35 9.04 -2.02
N GLU A 45 -1.05 9.91 -2.98
CA GLU A 45 0.33 10.34 -3.23
C GLU A 45 0.91 11.05 -2.00
N ALA A 46 0.13 11.90 -1.36
CA ALA A 46 0.54 12.60 -0.14
C ALA A 46 0.87 11.64 1.03
N ILE A 47 0.12 10.53 1.17
CA ILE A 47 0.39 9.51 2.19
C ILE A 47 1.72 8.81 1.90
N THR A 48 1.92 8.37 0.66
CA THR A 48 3.16 7.70 0.25
C THR A 48 4.35 8.63 0.40
N GLN A 49 4.22 9.88 -0.06
CA GLN A 49 5.29 10.88 0.07
C GLN A 49 5.63 11.14 1.53
N GLY A 50 4.64 11.28 2.41
CA GLY A 50 4.87 11.49 3.83
C GLY A 50 5.60 10.33 4.51
N LEU A 51 5.33 9.08 4.11
CA LEU A 51 6.07 7.91 4.60
C LEU A 51 7.49 7.86 4.04
N VAL A 52 7.65 8.11 2.75
CA VAL A 52 8.97 8.22 2.09
C VAL A 52 9.84 9.28 2.78
N ASP A 53 9.30 10.45 3.11
CA ASP A 53 10.04 11.51 3.80
C ASP A 53 10.49 11.09 5.22
N ILE A 54 9.65 10.34 5.94
CA ILE A 54 9.98 9.77 7.24
C ILE A 54 11.10 8.74 7.12
N ASP A 55 10.98 7.81 6.19
CA ASP A 55 11.95 6.73 6.00
C ASP A 55 13.31 7.26 5.53
N LEU A 56 13.31 8.27 4.67
CA LEU A 56 14.54 9.00 4.27
C LEU A 56 15.22 9.64 5.46
N LYS A 57 14.47 10.32 6.34
CA LYS A 57 15.00 10.95 7.54
C LYS A 57 15.55 9.95 8.53
N ASN A 58 14.89 8.80 8.66
CA ASN A 58 15.31 7.69 9.52
C ASN A 58 16.43 6.84 8.90
N LYS A 59 16.77 7.05 7.62
CA LYS A 59 17.68 6.20 6.84
C LYS A 59 17.26 4.73 6.79
N ASP A 60 15.95 4.47 6.90
CA ASP A 60 15.37 3.14 6.80
C ASP A 60 15.05 2.83 5.32
N TYR A 61 16.08 2.44 4.59
CA TYR A 61 15.96 2.22 3.14
C TYR A 61 15.14 0.98 2.78
N THR A 62 14.97 0.07 3.71
CA THR A 62 14.08 -1.09 3.53
C THR A 62 12.63 -0.65 3.51
N LYS A 63 12.19 0.10 4.53
CA LYS A 63 10.83 0.65 4.55
C LYS A 63 10.59 1.63 3.41
N LEU A 64 11.58 2.46 3.10
CA LEU A 64 11.53 3.38 1.95
C LEU A 64 11.17 2.61 0.67
N PHE A 65 11.87 1.52 0.39
CA PHE A 65 11.59 0.68 -0.78
C PHE A 65 10.17 0.10 -0.73
N GLU A 66 9.78 -0.50 0.40
CA GLU A 66 8.46 -1.11 0.59
C GLU A 66 7.32 -0.10 0.41
N ASP A 67 7.45 1.11 0.96
CA ASP A 67 6.42 2.16 0.84
C ASP A 67 6.32 2.72 -0.58
N MET A 68 7.44 2.81 -1.30
CA MET A 68 7.46 3.19 -2.72
C MET A 68 6.78 2.13 -3.59
N GLU A 69 7.14 0.85 -3.41
CA GLU A 69 6.53 -0.25 -4.16
C GLU A 69 5.03 -0.38 -3.86
N ARG A 70 4.63 -0.19 -2.61
CA ARG A 70 3.22 -0.15 -2.24
C ARG A 70 2.48 1.01 -2.92
N GLY A 71 3.10 2.17 -3.04
CA GLY A 71 2.54 3.30 -3.80
C GLY A 71 2.35 2.97 -5.28
N ARG A 72 3.33 2.32 -5.90
CA ARG A 72 3.26 1.88 -7.31
C ARG A 72 2.21 0.78 -7.51
N ALA A 73 2.19 -0.23 -6.65
CA ALA A 73 1.21 -1.31 -6.71
C ALA A 73 -0.22 -0.77 -6.62
N ARG A 74 -0.48 0.24 -5.78
CA ARG A 74 -1.79 0.91 -5.71
C ARG A 74 -2.17 1.62 -7.01
N ALA A 75 -1.23 2.33 -7.61
CA ALA A 75 -1.49 3.01 -8.88
C ALA A 75 -1.89 1.99 -9.95
N PHE A 76 -1.20 0.85 -9.98
CA PHE A 76 -1.49 -0.27 -10.87
C PHE A 76 -2.88 -0.88 -10.58
N VAL A 77 -3.17 -1.26 -9.34
CA VAL A 77 -4.49 -1.78 -8.92
C VAL A 77 -5.61 -0.81 -9.26
N SER A 78 -5.41 0.50 -9.04
CA SER A 78 -6.39 1.52 -9.38
C SER A 78 -6.67 1.60 -10.88
N MET A 79 -5.64 1.44 -11.71
CA MET A 79 -5.75 1.45 -13.16
C MET A 79 -6.46 0.19 -13.70
N PHE A 80 -6.20 -0.98 -13.10
CA PHE A 80 -6.85 -2.24 -13.48
C PHE A 80 -8.29 -2.34 -12.97
N ALA A 81 -8.62 -1.79 -11.82
CA ALA A 81 -9.99 -1.78 -11.30
C ALA A 81 -11.00 -1.12 -12.24
N THR A 82 -10.54 -0.23 -13.14
CA THR A 82 -11.39 0.34 -14.21
C THR A 82 -11.69 -0.66 -15.33
N LYS A 83 -10.83 -1.64 -15.55
CA LYS A 83 -11.01 -2.66 -16.60
C LYS A 83 -11.81 -3.89 -16.15
N GLN A 84 -11.99 -4.07 -14.83
CA GLN A 84 -12.59 -5.29 -14.24
C GLN A 84 -14.13 -5.36 -14.30
N VAL A 85 -14.83 -4.35 -14.83
CA VAL A 85 -16.31 -4.30 -14.84
C VAL A 85 -16.97 -5.49 -15.56
N GLY A 86 -16.22 -6.33 -16.29
CA GLY A 86 -16.72 -7.55 -16.94
C GLY A 86 -16.24 -8.89 -16.32
N MET A 87 -15.30 -8.87 -15.38
CA MET A 87 -14.69 -10.11 -14.85
C MET A 87 -15.41 -10.74 -13.65
N GLU A 88 -16.37 -10.02 -13.05
CA GLU A 88 -17.10 -10.50 -11.85
C GLU A 88 -17.97 -11.74 -12.11
N THR A 89 -18.31 -12.01 -13.37
CA THR A 89 -19.13 -13.17 -13.74
C THR A 89 -18.38 -14.50 -13.69
N ASN A 90 -17.08 -14.47 -13.93
CA ASN A 90 -16.25 -15.67 -14.03
C ASN A 90 -15.54 -16.03 -12.70
N HIS A 91 -15.50 -15.08 -11.73
CA HIS A 91 -14.78 -15.23 -10.47
C HIS A 91 -15.68 -14.84 -9.28
N PRO A 92 -16.51 -15.75 -8.75
CA PRO A 92 -17.41 -15.46 -7.63
C PRO A 92 -16.66 -15.03 -6.36
N GLU A 93 -15.40 -15.42 -6.20
CA GLU A 93 -14.52 -15.02 -5.12
C GLU A 93 -14.33 -13.49 -5.04
N ILE A 94 -14.34 -12.80 -6.19
CA ILE A 94 -14.22 -11.34 -6.24
C ILE A 94 -15.35 -10.66 -5.45
N LYS A 95 -16.58 -11.14 -5.61
CA LYS A 95 -17.74 -10.60 -4.89
C LYS A 95 -17.60 -10.80 -3.38
N LEU A 96 -17.11 -11.96 -2.97
CA LEU A 96 -16.86 -12.27 -1.56
C LEU A 96 -15.76 -11.40 -0.97
N ILE A 97 -14.65 -11.21 -1.69
CA ILE A 97 -13.54 -10.35 -1.27
C ILE A 97 -14.03 -8.90 -1.11
N LYS A 98 -14.80 -8.38 -2.07
CA LYS A 98 -15.38 -7.03 -2.00
C LYS A 98 -16.35 -6.87 -0.82
N ALA A 99 -17.17 -7.87 -0.53
CA ALA A 99 -18.06 -7.86 0.62
C ALA A 99 -17.26 -7.84 1.94
N LEU A 100 -16.21 -8.65 2.07
CA LEU A 100 -15.34 -8.65 3.24
C LEU A 100 -14.61 -7.32 3.41
N ASP A 101 -14.17 -6.68 2.34
CA ASP A 101 -13.54 -5.36 2.37
C ASP A 101 -14.52 -4.29 2.87
N ALA A 102 -15.79 -4.35 2.45
CA ALA A 102 -16.84 -3.46 2.93
C ALA A 102 -17.12 -3.67 4.43
N ASP A 103 -17.19 -4.93 4.89
CA ASP A 103 -17.38 -5.26 6.31
C ASP A 103 -16.23 -4.77 7.18
N VAL A 104 -14.98 -4.96 6.75
CA VAL A 104 -13.79 -4.44 7.46
C VAL A 104 -13.85 -2.93 7.56
N LEU A 105 -14.26 -2.24 6.48
CA LEU A 105 -14.40 -0.78 6.48
C LEU A 105 -15.47 -0.33 7.49
N ALA A 106 -16.64 -1.00 7.51
CA ALA A 106 -17.72 -0.70 8.45
C ALA A 106 -17.26 -0.86 9.92
N ILE A 107 -16.52 -1.94 10.24
CA ILE A 107 -15.94 -2.14 11.57
C ILE A 107 -14.94 -1.02 11.92
N ARG A 108 -14.12 -0.60 10.99
CA ARG A 108 -13.16 0.50 11.22
C ARG A 108 -13.86 1.83 11.49
N GLN A 109 -14.96 2.11 10.80
CA GLN A 109 -15.80 3.29 11.05
C GLN A 109 -16.43 3.21 12.45
N GLN A 110 -16.99 2.07 12.84
CA GLN A 110 -17.56 1.85 14.18
C GLN A 110 -16.52 2.03 15.30
N LYS A 111 -15.29 1.57 15.10
CA LYS A 111 -14.19 1.77 16.07
C LYS A 111 -13.85 3.25 16.31
N ASN A 112 -14.12 4.11 15.33
CA ASN A 112 -13.87 5.55 15.49
C ASN A 112 -14.98 6.27 16.27
N SER A 113 -16.19 5.71 16.30
CA SER A 113 -17.38 6.30 16.92
C SER A 113 -17.67 5.78 18.33
N LEU A 114 -17.16 4.60 18.73
CA LEU A 114 -17.50 3.95 19.98
C LEU A 114 -16.30 3.85 20.94
N THR A 115 -16.52 4.17 22.21
CA THR A 115 -15.49 4.10 23.27
C THR A 115 -15.40 2.74 23.96
N SER A 116 -16.46 1.92 23.99
CA SER A 116 -16.58 0.80 24.93
C SER A 116 -16.45 -0.62 24.34
N SER A 117 -16.34 -0.82 23.04
CA SER A 117 -16.29 -2.18 22.46
C SER A 117 -15.10 -2.44 21.52
N LYS A 118 -13.98 -1.76 21.75
CA LYS A 118 -12.83 -1.80 20.84
C LYS A 118 -12.16 -3.17 20.70
N VAL A 119 -12.20 -4.00 21.73
CA VAL A 119 -11.55 -5.32 21.73
C VAL A 119 -12.30 -6.28 20.82
N THR A 120 -13.61 -6.39 20.98
CA THR A 120 -14.47 -7.28 20.16
C THR A 120 -14.40 -6.90 18.68
N LEU A 121 -14.43 -5.59 18.37
CA LEU A 121 -14.30 -5.10 17.00
C LEU A 121 -12.92 -5.39 16.39
N LYS A 122 -11.85 -5.38 17.21
CA LYS A 122 -10.50 -5.79 16.73
C LYS A 122 -10.46 -7.27 16.35
N PHE A 123 -11.05 -8.14 17.16
CA PHE A 123 -11.13 -9.58 16.85
C PHE A 123 -11.90 -9.82 15.56
N ARG A 124 -13.06 -9.21 15.43
CA ARG A 124 -13.89 -9.35 14.22
C ARG A 124 -13.20 -8.83 12.97
N GLU A 125 -12.52 -7.69 13.06
CA GLU A 125 -11.69 -7.17 11.96
C GLU A 125 -10.60 -8.18 11.55
N LYS A 126 -9.90 -8.76 12.54
CA LYS A 126 -8.85 -9.76 12.29
C LYS A 126 -9.40 -11.01 11.59
N GLU A 127 -10.56 -11.51 12.04
CA GLU A 127 -11.22 -12.67 11.39
C GLU A 127 -11.59 -12.39 9.93
N LEU A 128 -12.16 -11.21 9.65
CA LEU A 128 -12.52 -10.82 8.30
C LEU A 128 -11.29 -10.69 7.40
N LEU A 129 -10.20 -10.11 7.90
CA LEU A 129 -8.94 -10.00 7.17
C LEU A 129 -8.32 -11.36 6.88
N ILE A 130 -8.39 -12.32 7.81
CA ILE A 130 -7.93 -13.70 7.58
C ILE A 130 -8.76 -14.35 6.48
N LYS A 131 -10.09 -14.28 6.55
CA LYS A 131 -10.98 -14.83 5.52
C LYS A 131 -10.71 -14.23 4.14
N ARG A 132 -10.55 -12.91 4.09
CA ARG A 132 -10.19 -12.19 2.86
C ARG A 132 -8.87 -12.69 2.26
N ASN A 133 -7.84 -12.77 3.08
CA ASN A 133 -6.52 -13.21 2.62
C ASN A 133 -6.55 -14.67 2.12
N THR A 134 -7.29 -15.56 2.80
CA THR A 134 -7.49 -16.92 2.34
C THR A 134 -8.14 -16.98 0.94
N LEU A 135 -9.16 -16.15 0.69
CA LEU A 135 -9.80 -16.08 -0.63
C LEU A 135 -8.86 -15.52 -1.69
N VAL A 136 -8.05 -14.50 -1.36
CA VAL A 136 -7.05 -13.95 -2.28
C VAL A 136 -5.99 -15.00 -2.63
N GLU A 137 -5.51 -15.78 -1.64
CA GLU A 137 -4.56 -16.86 -1.89
C GLU A 137 -5.15 -18.00 -2.72
N GLN A 138 -6.42 -18.37 -2.49
CA GLN A 138 -7.12 -19.35 -3.34
C GLN A 138 -7.26 -18.84 -4.78
N LEU A 139 -7.56 -17.56 -4.96
CA LEU A 139 -7.61 -16.94 -6.27
C LEU A 139 -6.21 -16.91 -6.91
N ARG A 140 -5.16 -16.61 -6.14
CA ARG A 140 -3.77 -16.57 -6.64
C ARG A 140 -3.29 -17.91 -7.20
N GLN A 141 -3.77 -19.03 -6.64
CA GLN A 141 -3.45 -20.36 -7.16
C GLN A 141 -4.08 -20.63 -8.54
N ARG A 142 -5.19 -19.96 -8.87
CA ARG A 142 -5.93 -20.15 -10.13
C ARG A 142 -5.64 -19.05 -11.14
N ASP A 143 -5.55 -17.82 -10.67
CA ASP A 143 -5.34 -16.62 -11.47
C ASP A 143 -4.44 -15.63 -10.69
N PRO A 144 -3.10 -15.78 -10.79
CA PRO A 144 -2.16 -14.94 -10.08
C PRO A 144 -2.30 -13.45 -10.45
N GLU A 145 -2.51 -13.14 -11.73
CA GLU A 145 -2.62 -11.77 -12.21
C GLU A 145 -3.84 -11.07 -11.62
N LEU A 146 -4.97 -11.77 -11.57
CA LEU A 146 -6.20 -11.25 -10.99
C LEU A 146 -6.06 -11.08 -9.47
N ALA A 147 -5.45 -12.02 -8.76
CA ALA A 147 -5.20 -11.93 -7.33
C ALA A 147 -4.33 -10.72 -6.98
N ASP A 148 -3.30 -10.44 -7.78
CA ASP A 148 -2.43 -9.27 -7.60
C ASP A 148 -3.16 -7.95 -7.85
N THR A 149 -4.21 -7.93 -8.67
CA THR A 149 -5.07 -6.76 -8.84
C THR A 149 -6.02 -6.51 -7.65
N LEU A 150 -6.31 -7.51 -6.85
CA LEU A 150 -7.18 -7.42 -5.67
C LEU A 150 -6.39 -7.22 -4.37
N SER A 151 -5.10 -7.46 -4.39
CA SER A 151 -4.20 -7.26 -3.27
C SER A 151 -3.10 -6.29 -3.65
N VAL A 152 -2.85 -5.29 -2.80
CA VAL A 152 -1.64 -4.51 -2.91
C VAL A 152 -0.51 -5.36 -2.33
N SER A 153 0.00 -6.31 -3.13
CA SER A 153 1.19 -7.07 -2.76
C SER A 153 2.43 -6.23 -3.06
N THR A 154 3.29 -6.09 -2.09
CA THR A 154 4.61 -5.46 -2.26
C THR A 154 5.63 -6.56 -2.43
N VAL A 155 6.57 -6.35 -3.33
CA VAL A 155 7.72 -7.24 -3.46
C VAL A 155 8.64 -7.02 -2.25
N ASP A 156 9.01 -8.09 -1.57
CA ASP A 156 9.96 -8.05 -0.48
C ASP A 156 11.34 -7.67 -1.01
N LEU A 157 12.00 -6.70 -0.38
CA LEU A 157 13.34 -6.27 -0.72
C LEU A 157 14.35 -7.43 -0.68
N LYS A 158 14.21 -8.33 0.30
CA LYS A 158 15.07 -9.52 0.40
C LYS A 158 14.93 -10.44 -0.81
N LEU A 159 13.70 -10.68 -1.25
CA LEU A 159 13.45 -11.51 -2.43
C LEU A 159 14.11 -10.90 -3.67
N ILE A 160 14.05 -9.58 -3.84
CA ILE A 160 14.76 -8.91 -4.93
C ILE A 160 16.27 -9.10 -4.79
N GLN A 161 16.83 -8.89 -3.61
CA GLN A 161 18.26 -9.05 -3.37
C GLN A 161 18.73 -10.50 -3.64
N GLU A 162 17.94 -11.50 -3.27
CA GLU A 162 18.22 -12.91 -3.53
C GLU A 162 18.20 -13.25 -5.03
N THR A 163 17.32 -12.63 -5.80
CA THR A 163 17.19 -12.85 -7.25
C THR A 163 18.17 -12.05 -8.09
N LEU A 164 18.78 -10.99 -7.53
CA LEU A 164 19.78 -10.20 -8.26
C LEU A 164 21.05 -11.02 -8.52
N GLU A 165 21.48 -11.01 -9.77
CA GLU A 165 22.77 -11.58 -10.15
C GLU A 165 23.93 -10.79 -9.54
N PRO A 166 25.08 -11.44 -9.24
CA PRO A 166 26.28 -10.74 -8.79
C PRO A 166 26.66 -9.61 -9.78
N LYS A 167 27.05 -8.45 -9.25
CA LYS A 167 27.41 -7.25 -10.02
C LYS A 167 26.26 -6.53 -10.71
N LYS A 168 25.00 -7.01 -10.64
CA LYS A 168 23.83 -6.26 -11.10
C LYS A 168 23.27 -5.41 -9.97
N GLN A 169 22.67 -4.29 -10.35
CA GLN A 169 22.00 -3.39 -9.42
C GLN A 169 20.64 -2.96 -9.99
N LEU A 170 19.67 -2.81 -9.11
CA LEU A 170 18.40 -2.18 -9.39
C LEU A 170 18.47 -0.73 -8.93
N VAL A 171 18.07 0.21 -9.78
CA VAL A 171 18.13 1.64 -9.46
C VAL A 171 16.73 2.22 -9.50
N TYR A 172 16.31 2.81 -8.37
CA TYR A 172 15.06 3.54 -8.25
C TYR A 172 15.30 5.03 -8.18
N PHE A 173 14.60 5.78 -9.04
CA PHE A 173 14.52 7.23 -8.94
C PHE A 173 13.47 7.59 -7.90
N LEU A 174 13.87 8.38 -6.89
CA LEU A 174 12.99 8.85 -5.86
C LEU A 174 12.34 10.17 -6.29
N PRO A 175 10.99 10.26 -6.24
CA PRO A 175 10.31 11.54 -6.43
C PRO A 175 10.56 12.41 -5.19
N THR A 176 11.53 13.29 -5.25
CA THR A 176 11.84 14.21 -4.15
C THR A 176 11.32 15.61 -4.43
N ARG A 177 10.80 16.27 -3.40
CA ARG A 177 10.50 17.70 -3.41
C ARG A 177 11.47 18.42 -2.44
N PRO A 178 12.10 19.53 -2.83
CA PRO A 178 12.05 20.17 -4.15
C PRO A 178 12.79 19.36 -5.22
N LEU A 179 12.45 19.56 -6.49
CA LEU A 179 13.03 18.88 -7.65
C LEU A 179 14.51 19.20 -7.92
N GLU A 180 15.14 19.94 -7.03
CA GLU A 180 16.53 20.42 -7.18
C GLU A 180 17.57 19.30 -7.02
N LYS A 181 17.19 18.16 -6.44
CA LYS A 181 18.09 17.03 -6.22
C LYS A 181 17.46 15.75 -6.70
N ILE A 182 18.18 15.03 -7.54
CA ILE A 182 17.79 13.69 -7.94
C ILE A 182 18.36 12.72 -6.90
N ARG A 183 17.48 11.92 -6.29
CA ARG A 183 17.88 10.86 -5.37
C ARG A 183 17.63 9.50 -6.02
N LEU A 184 18.58 8.62 -5.82
CA LEU A 184 18.56 7.27 -6.33
C LEU A 184 18.70 6.29 -5.18
N LEU A 185 17.80 5.30 -5.12
CA LEU A 185 17.98 4.12 -4.28
C LEU A 185 18.63 3.03 -5.14
N SER A 186 19.86 2.66 -4.83
CA SER A 186 20.59 1.59 -5.48
C SER A 186 20.53 0.34 -4.63
N ILE A 187 19.98 -0.74 -5.17
CA ILE A 187 19.82 -2.04 -4.53
C ILE A 187 20.72 -3.03 -5.22
N THR A 188 21.62 -3.64 -4.46
CA THR A 188 22.45 -4.76 -4.88
C THR A 188 22.12 -5.99 -4.05
N LYS A 189 22.68 -7.13 -4.36
CA LYS A 189 22.51 -8.36 -3.60
C LYS A 189 22.86 -8.21 -2.11
N GLU A 190 23.86 -7.37 -1.80
CA GLU A 190 24.42 -7.25 -0.44
C GLU A 190 23.94 -6.01 0.31
N ARG A 191 23.52 -4.97 -0.40
CA ARG A 191 23.23 -3.67 0.24
C ARG A 191 22.23 -2.81 -0.51
N VAL A 192 21.64 -1.90 0.24
CA VAL A 192 20.81 -0.79 -0.28
C VAL A 192 21.49 0.52 0.06
N VAL A 193 21.64 1.41 -0.91
CA VAL A 193 22.35 2.69 -0.75
C VAL A 193 21.53 3.80 -1.39
N LEU A 194 21.37 4.90 -0.66
CA LEU A 194 20.83 6.15 -1.20
C LEU A 194 21.98 6.99 -1.78
N LYS A 195 21.79 7.50 -2.99
CA LYS A 195 22.70 8.43 -3.64
C LYS A 195 21.94 9.72 -4.00
N GLU A 196 22.55 10.86 -3.74
CA GLU A 196 22.08 12.16 -4.26
C GLU A 196 22.96 12.54 -5.44
N LEU A 197 22.32 12.94 -6.54
CA LEU A 197 22.97 13.51 -7.70
C LEU A 197 22.77 15.02 -7.62
N SER A 198 23.86 15.75 -7.61
CA SER A 198 23.92 17.22 -7.68
C SER A 198 24.00 17.68 -9.11
#